data_7422a75ffc7b0c3658efb03af3d90c90
#
_entry.id   7422a75ffc7b0c3658efb03af3d90c90
#
_cell.length_a   1.000
_cell.length_b   1.000
_cell.length_c   1.000
_cell.angle_alpha   90.00
_cell.angle_beta   90.00
_cell.angle_gamma   90.00
#
_symmetry.space_group_name_H-M   'P 1'
#
loop_
_entity.id
_entity.type
_entity.pdbx_description
1 polymer ?
#
loop_
_entity_poly.entity_id
_entity_poly.type
_entity_poly.pdbx_seq_one_letter_code
_entity_poly.pdbx_strand_id
1 'polypeptide(L)'
;SLLDTDVWVAHTGPLIDNPEVQAALSAKITEETMKLVDPEALIKQALPERGQVLAVPLSNAVDSFVGDQVDKVVATKQFERLWVELNRRAHAKAVQVLRGDAKGVTAGDESVTISLVPAINQVLAQITAVSPELFGKTINIPDVSIDEIPTAAIDKVNQAFGTNLPQDFGQITIYDNGKLKEVQDAIALFDTLVWVSAVVFALSTVGALALSINRRRTLIELAVVDMLLLILMRRAAIIAQDQLLALVRVPSNRGAVGAISDAILQGLFDGTRILLWAFGILIVLAALTAPWPRSVALRRRTASLVT
;
A
#
# COMPACT_ATOMS: atom_id res chain seq x y z
N SER A 1 -4.45 -5.05 -12.82
CA SER A 1 -5.53 -4.66 -11.89
C SER A 1 -4.97 -4.55 -10.49
N LEU A 2 -5.44 -3.58 -9.70
CA LEU A 2 -5.08 -3.47 -8.26
C LEU A 2 -5.53 -4.68 -7.44
N LEU A 3 -6.45 -5.48 -7.96
CA LEU A 3 -6.88 -6.76 -7.37
C LEU A 3 -5.99 -7.94 -7.77
N ASP A 4 -4.94 -7.70 -8.55
CA ASP A 4 -3.92 -8.68 -8.89
C ASP A 4 -2.79 -8.61 -7.87
N THR A 5 -2.55 -9.70 -7.16
CA THR A 5 -1.57 -9.74 -6.06
C THR A 5 -0.13 -9.53 -6.55
N ASP A 6 0.22 -10.00 -7.75
CA ASP A 6 1.57 -9.80 -8.28
C ASP A 6 1.80 -8.35 -8.69
N VAL A 7 0.78 -7.73 -9.30
CA VAL A 7 0.80 -6.29 -9.62
C VAL A 7 0.88 -5.46 -8.34
N TRP A 8 0.10 -5.79 -7.32
CA TRP A 8 0.15 -5.12 -6.02
C TRP A 8 1.55 -5.19 -5.41
N VAL A 9 2.11 -6.39 -5.30
CA VAL A 9 3.45 -6.61 -4.69
C VAL A 9 4.55 -5.91 -5.48
N ALA A 10 4.45 -5.86 -6.81
CA ALA A 10 5.41 -5.13 -7.64
C ALA A 10 5.45 -3.62 -7.31
N HIS A 11 4.32 -3.03 -6.88
CA HIS A 11 4.24 -1.62 -6.51
C HIS A 11 4.52 -1.38 -5.02
N THR A 12 4.09 -2.30 -4.13
CA THR A 12 4.22 -2.11 -2.68
C THR A 12 5.50 -2.72 -2.10
N GLY A 13 6.09 -3.71 -2.76
CA GLY A 13 7.35 -4.31 -2.34
C GLY A 13 8.48 -3.28 -2.16
N PRO A 14 8.76 -2.44 -3.17
CA PRO A 14 9.81 -1.42 -3.07
C PRO A 14 9.56 -0.33 -2.03
N LEU A 15 8.35 -0.21 -1.49
CA LEU A 15 8.02 0.79 -0.46
C LEU A 15 8.84 0.61 0.81
N ILE A 16 9.35 -0.57 1.08
CA ILE A 16 10.24 -0.79 2.22
C ILE A 16 11.55 0.00 2.13
N ASP A 17 11.97 0.39 0.92
CA ASP A 17 13.15 1.24 0.72
C ASP A 17 12.85 2.74 0.94
N ASN A 18 11.57 3.10 1.11
CA ASN A 18 11.18 4.49 1.40
C ASN A 18 11.42 4.82 2.87
N PRO A 19 12.22 5.87 3.19
CA PRO A 19 12.57 6.23 4.57
C PRO A 19 11.35 6.52 5.47
N GLU A 20 10.29 7.10 4.93
CA GLU A 20 9.09 7.44 5.69
C GLU A 20 8.28 6.19 6.05
N VAL A 21 8.24 5.20 5.13
CA VAL A 21 7.62 3.89 5.37
C VAL A 21 8.44 3.10 6.40
N GLN A 22 9.78 3.09 6.26
CA GLN A 22 10.66 2.46 7.24
C GLN A 22 10.47 3.07 8.62
N ALA A 23 10.49 4.39 8.75
CA ALA A 23 10.33 5.07 10.03
C ALA A 23 8.97 4.77 10.69
N ALA A 24 7.88 4.80 9.93
CA ALA A 24 6.54 4.48 10.46
C ALA A 24 6.45 3.01 10.90
N LEU A 25 7.05 2.10 10.15
CA LEU A 25 7.06 0.67 10.46
C LEU A 25 7.95 0.38 11.67
N SER A 26 9.14 0.98 11.73
CA SER A 26 10.05 0.89 12.87
C SER A 26 9.38 1.39 14.16
N ALA A 27 8.74 2.55 14.10
CA ALA A 27 8.01 3.09 15.24
C ALA A 27 6.91 2.12 15.74
N LYS A 28 6.15 1.53 14.79
CA LYS A 28 5.09 0.58 15.17
C LYS A 28 5.63 -0.72 15.74
N ILE A 29 6.67 -1.29 15.15
CA ILE A 29 7.32 -2.51 15.67
C ILE A 29 7.94 -2.25 17.04
N THR A 30 8.59 -1.10 17.25
CA THR A 30 9.15 -0.70 18.54
C THR A 30 8.04 -0.60 19.61
N GLU A 31 6.93 0.10 19.30
CA GLU A 31 5.78 0.22 20.19
C GLU A 31 5.26 -1.16 20.62
N GLU A 32 5.03 -2.07 19.68
CA GLU A 32 4.53 -3.41 19.99
C GLU A 32 5.56 -4.25 20.77
N THR A 33 6.86 -4.13 20.42
CA THR A 33 7.93 -4.80 21.15
C THR A 33 8.03 -4.31 22.59
N MET A 34 7.88 -3.01 22.82
CA MET A 34 7.88 -2.42 24.16
C MET A 34 6.67 -2.85 25.01
N LYS A 35 5.50 -3.02 24.39
CA LYS A 35 4.32 -3.61 25.08
C LYS A 35 4.56 -5.05 25.50
N LEU A 36 5.27 -5.84 24.68
CA LEU A 36 5.61 -7.23 25.01
C LEU A 36 6.60 -7.34 26.16
N VAL A 37 7.64 -6.50 26.17
CA VAL A 37 8.74 -6.57 27.13
C VAL A 37 8.36 -5.89 28.46
N ASP A 38 7.52 -4.84 28.43
CA ASP A 38 7.17 -3.97 29.56
C ASP A 38 8.37 -3.63 30.47
N PRO A 39 9.40 -2.94 29.91
CA PRO A 39 10.65 -2.71 30.62
C PRO A 39 10.47 -1.86 31.87
N GLU A 40 9.47 -0.98 31.93
CA GLU A 40 9.20 -0.16 33.09
C GLU A 40 8.77 -1.04 34.28
N ALA A 41 7.87 -2.00 34.06
CA ALA A 41 7.45 -2.95 35.10
C ALA A 41 8.62 -3.84 35.56
N LEU A 42 9.44 -4.35 34.63
CA LEU A 42 10.61 -5.17 34.93
C LEU A 42 11.66 -4.38 35.74
N ILE A 43 11.94 -3.13 35.38
CA ILE A 43 12.89 -2.26 36.06
C ILE A 43 12.36 -1.93 37.47
N LYS A 44 11.07 -1.61 37.62
CA LYS A 44 10.46 -1.35 38.93
C LYS A 44 10.57 -2.55 39.88
N GLN A 45 10.42 -3.77 39.37
CA GLN A 45 10.58 -5.00 40.17
C GLN A 45 12.05 -5.27 40.55
N ALA A 46 12.99 -4.88 39.69
CA ALA A 46 14.42 -5.10 39.95
C ALA A 46 15.05 -4.06 40.86
N LEU A 47 14.45 -2.85 40.96
CA LEU A 47 15.00 -1.74 41.76
C LEU A 47 14.42 -1.71 43.17
N PRO A 48 15.24 -1.37 44.20
CA PRO A 48 14.74 -1.03 45.54
C PRO A 48 13.78 0.16 45.48
N GLU A 49 12.88 0.30 46.47
CA GLU A 49 11.86 1.37 46.48
C GLU A 49 12.42 2.77 46.22
N ARG A 50 13.60 3.09 46.80
CA ARG A 50 14.27 4.38 46.57
C ARG A 50 14.80 4.59 45.17
N GLY A 51 15.02 3.51 44.45
CA GLY A 51 15.52 3.52 43.06
C GLY A 51 14.41 3.56 42.00
N GLN A 52 13.14 3.34 42.37
CA GLN A 52 12.03 3.26 41.42
C GLN A 52 11.78 4.55 40.61
N VAL A 53 12.21 5.70 41.12
CA VAL A 53 12.22 6.99 40.40
C VAL A 53 13.04 6.92 39.10
N LEU A 54 14.00 6.01 39.02
CA LEU A 54 14.83 5.79 37.80
C LEU A 54 14.15 4.87 36.78
N ALA A 55 13.01 4.26 37.11
CA ALA A 55 12.37 3.30 36.19
C ALA A 55 11.99 3.93 34.83
N VAL A 56 11.41 5.14 34.85
CA VAL A 56 11.02 5.85 33.62
C VAL A 56 12.24 6.24 32.79
N PRO A 57 13.28 6.91 33.30
CA PRO A 57 14.49 7.20 32.51
C PRO A 57 15.17 5.95 31.93
N LEU A 58 15.24 4.85 32.71
CA LEU A 58 15.81 3.59 32.24
C LEU A 58 14.93 2.93 31.18
N SER A 59 13.60 2.97 31.36
CA SER A 59 12.68 2.47 30.32
C SER A 59 12.83 3.25 29.01
N ASN A 60 12.99 4.57 29.06
CA ASN A 60 13.24 5.38 27.87
C ASN A 60 14.58 5.01 27.17
N ALA A 61 15.60 4.67 27.95
CA ALA A 61 16.87 4.20 27.39
C ALA A 61 16.72 2.84 26.70
N VAL A 62 15.91 1.94 27.29
CA VAL A 62 15.56 0.64 26.67
C VAL A 62 14.76 0.87 25.39
N ASP A 63 13.78 1.78 25.40
CA ASP A 63 12.98 2.13 24.23
C ASP A 63 13.86 2.62 23.07
N SER A 64 14.78 3.54 23.35
CA SER A 64 15.74 4.02 22.34
C SER A 64 16.65 2.89 21.82
N PHE A 65 17.14 2.02 22.70
CA PHE A 65 17.96 0.87 22.29
C PHE A 65 17.17 -0.10 21.41
N VAL A 66 15.92 -0.42 21.79
CA VAL A 66 15.04 -1.28 21.00
C VAL A 66 14.76 -0.65 19.64
N GLY A 67 14.45 0.66 19.61
CA GLY A 67 14.24 1.42 18.37
C GLY A 67 15.43 1.31 17.41
N ASP A 68 16.65 1.53 17.92
CA ASP A 68 17.89 1.38 17.14
C ASP A 68 18.08 -0.04 16.57
N GLN A 69 17.67 -1.09 17.33
CA GLN A 69 17.74 -2.46 16.82
C GLN A 69 16.67 -2.72 15.76
N VAL A 70 15.46 -2.19 15.97
CA VAL A 70 14.36 -2.28 14.99
C VAL A 70 14.76 -1.63 13.67
N ASP A 71 15.33 -0.43 13.70
CA ASP A 71 15.80 0.28 12.50
C ASP A 71 16.83 -0.55 11.72
N LYS A 72 17.78 -1.16 12.42
CA LYS A 72 18.77 -2.05 11.80
C LYS A 72 18.12 -3.27 11.15
N VAL A 73 17.13 -3.90 11.81
CA VAL A 73 16.42 -5.06 11.29
C VAL A 73 15.59 -4.69 10.07
N VAL A 74 14.83 -3.60 10.13
CA VAL A 74 13.98 -3.12 9.04
C VAL A 74 14.79 -2.80 7.78
N ALA A 75 16.04 -2.33 7.94
CA ALA A 75 16.95 -2.06 6.83
C ALA A 75 17.60 -3.32 6.20
N THR A 76 17.34 -4.53 6.73
CA THR A 76 17.97 -5.76 6.21
C THR A 76 17.26 -6.32 4.99
N LYS A 77 18.02 -7.00 4.12
CA LYS A 77 17.46 -7.77 3.00
C LYS A 77 16.57 -8.96 3.45
N GLN A 78 16.76 -9.44 4.67
CA GLN A 78 15.88 -10.46 5.25
C GLN A 78 14.52 -9.88 5.56
N PHE A 79 14.48 -8.67 6.13
CA PHE A 79 13.24 -7.97 6.41
C PHE A 79 12.50 -7.56 5.13
N GLU A 80 13.22 -7.12 4.09
CA GLU A 80 12.64 -6.83 2.77
C GLU A 80 11.89 -8.05 2.21
N ARG A 81 12.48 -9.25 2.29
CA ARG A 81 11.79 -10.48 1.87
C ARG A 81 10.56 -10.78 2.72
N LEU A 82 10.66 -10.59 4.04
CA LEU A 82 9.54 -10.72 4.95
C LEU A 82 8.41 -9.74 4.61
N TRP A 83 8.76 -8.48 4.35
CA TRP A 83 7.81 -7.43 3.94
C TRP A 83 7.04 -7.80 2.67
N VAL A 84 7.75 -8.23 1.63
CA VAL A 84 7.15 -8.67 0.36
C VAL A 84 6.18 -9.82 0.58
N GLU A 85 6.57 -10.82 1.38
CA GLU A 85 5.73 -11.98 1.65
C GLU A 85 4.50 -11.62 2.49
N LEU A 86 4.66 -10.79 3.52
CA LEU A 86 3.53 -10.28 4.32
C LEU A 86 2.53 -9.50 3.45
N ASN A 87 3.03 -8.61 2.57
CA ASN A 87 2.19 -7.86 1.64
C ASN A 87 1.45 -8.80 0.67
N ARG A 88 2.14 -9.79 0.12
CA ARG A 88 1.54 -10.78 -0.78
C ARG A 88 0.37 -11.50 -0.12
N ARG A 89 0.57 -12.01 1.09
CA ARG A 89 -0.45 -12.77 1.82
C ARG A 89 -1.61 -11.90 2.26
N ALA A 90 -1.31 -10.74 2.82
CA ALA A 90 -2.32 -9.78 3.24
C ALA A 90 -3.22 -9.36 2.08
N HIS A 91 -2.61 -9.03 0.93
CA HIS A 91 -3.35 -8.64 -0.26
C HIS A 91 -4.17 -9.80 -0.84
N ALA A 92 -3.58 -11.00 -0.97
CA ALA A 92 -4.30 -12.18 -1.46
C ALA A 92 -5.52 -12.48 -0.58
N LYS A 93 -5.36 -12.40 0.76
CA LYS A 93 -6.47 -12.59 1.70
C LYS A 93 -7.51 -11.47 1.57
N ALA A 94 -7.08 -10.22 1.47
CA ALA A 94 -7.99 -9.09 1.26
C ALA A 94 -8.82 -9.26 -0.02
N VAL A 95 -8.19 -9.64 -1.14
CA VAL A 95 -8.88 -9.88 -2.41
C VAL A 95 -9.87 -11.04 -2.31
N GLN A 96 -9.52 -12.15 -1.63
CA GLN A 96 -10.44 -13.26 -1.40
C GLN A 96 -11.69 -12.82 -0.62
N VAL A 97 -11.47 -12.04 0.46
CA VAL A 97 -12.56 -11.48 1.27
C VAL A 97 -13.41 -10.52 0.45
N LEU A 98 -12.78 -9.61 -0.30
CA LEU A 98 -13.46 -8.61 -1.13
C LEU A 98 -14.28 -9.21 -2.29
N ARG A 99 -13.85 -10.37 -2.83
CA ARG A 99 -14.56 -11.07 -3.89
C ARG A 99 -15.63 -12.04 -3.37
N GLY A 100 -15.70 -12.24 -2.05
CA GLY A 100 -16.63 -13.21 -1.46
C GLY A 100 -16.20 -14.68 -1.65
N ASP A 101 -14.97 -14.93 -2.12
CA ASP A 101 -14.44 -16.27 -2.42
C ASP A 101 -13.84 -16.97 -1.19
N ALA A 102 -13.82 -16.30 -0.04
CA ALA A 102 -13.25 -16.83 1.20
C ALA A 102 -14.13 -17.93 1.79
N LYS A 103 -13.87 -19.18 1.40
CA LYS A 103 -14.49 -20.37 2.03
C LYS A 103 -14.10 -20.41 3.51
N GLY A 104 -15.08 -20.25 4.40
CA GLY A 104 -14.90 -20.36 5.86
C GLY A 104 -14.79 -19.02 6.60
N VAL A 105 -14.97 -17.88 5.94
CA VAL A 105 -15.20 -16.61 6.63
C VAL A 105 -16.66 -16.64 7.10
N THR A 106 -16.86 -16.98 8.38
CA THR A 106 -18.16 -16.80 9.03
C THR A 106 -18.44 -15.31 9.17
N ALA A 107 -19.70 -14.91 9.18
CA ALA A 107 -20.17 -13.52 9.24
C ALA A 107 -19.69 -12.71 10.48
N GLY A 108 -18.72 -13.22 11.24
CA GLY A 108 -18.05 -12.58 12.37
C GLY A 108 -16.59 -12.25 12.14
N ASP A 109 -15.94 -12.75 11.05
CA ASP A 109 -14.52 -12.47 10.72
C ASP A 109 -14.41 -11.38 9.64
N GLU A 110 -15.08 -10.26 9.85
CA GLU A 110 -15.14 -9.15 8.88
C GLU A 110 -13.89 -8.26 8.88
N SER A 111 -12.85 -8.60 9.63
CA SER A 111 -11.61 -7.84 9.70
C SER A 111 -10.49 -8.46 8.84
N VAL A 112 -9.80 -7.62 8.06
CA VAL A 112 -8.55 -7.99 7.39
C VAL A 112 -7.40 -7.40 8.21
N THR A 113 -6.59 -8.27 8.80
CA THR A 113 -5.46 -7.89 9.65
C THR A 113 -4.14 -8.37 9.07
N ILE A 114 -3.09 -7.57 9.23
CA ILE A 114 -1.69 -7.96 9.00
C ILE A 114 -1.05 -8.21 10.36
N SER A 115 -0.46 -9.40 10.55
CA SER A 115 0.29 -9.71 11.77
C SER A 115 1.74 -9.22 11.66
N LEU A 116 2.17 -8.38 12.59
CA LEU A 116 3.55 -7.96 12.78
C LEU A 116 4.34 -8.92 13.70
N VAL A 117 3.70 -9.95 14.26
CA VAL A 117 4.35 -10.90 15.18
C VAL A 117 5.62 -11.54 14.58
N PRO A 118 5.66 -11.94 13.29
CA PRO A 118 6.90 -12.41 12.68
C PRO A 118 8.01 -11.36 12.63
N ALA A 119 7.66 -10.08 12.42
CA ALA A 119 8.61 -8.97 12.41
C ALA A 119 9.15 -8.71 13.83
N ILE A 120 8.27 -8.67 14.83
CA ILE A 120 8.63 -8.54 16.24
C ILE A 120 9.57 -9.68 16.64
N ASN A 121 9.26 -10.90 16.24
CA ASN A 121 10.07 -12.08 16.53
C ASN A 121 11.49 -11.98 15.94
N GLN A 122 11.62 -11.44 14.73
CA GLN A 122 12.93 -11.20 14.09
C GLN A 122 13.73 -10.13 14.85
N VAL A 123 13.07 -9.08 15.36
CA VAL A 123 13.70 -8.05 16.19
C VAL A 123 14.16 -8.63 17.52
N LEU A 124 13.33 -9.43 18.20
CA LEU A 124 13.69 -10.11 19.44
C LEU A 124 14.90 -11.05 19.24
N ALA A 125 14.95 -11.77 18.13
CA ALA A 125 16.11 -12.60 17.77
C ALA A 125 17.38 -11.77 17.64
N GLN A 126 17.33 -10.61 17.02
CA GLN A 126 18.46 -9.69 16.88
C GLN A 126 18.90 -9.12 18.24
N ILE A 127 17.94 -8.70 19.07
CA ILE A 127 18.22 -8.19 20.41
C ILE A 127 18.89 -9.28 21.27
N THR A 128 18.38 -10.50 21.24
CA THR A 128 18.95 -11.65 21.97
C THR A 128 20.34 -12.02 21.49
N ALA A 129 20.63 -11.88 20.18
CA ALA A 129 21.98 -12.10 19.63
C ALA A 129 23.00 -11.08 20.15
N VAL A 130 22.58 -9.82 20.40
CA VAL A 130 23.43 -8.75 20.94
C VAL A 130 23.48 -8.80 22.46
N SER A 131 22.39 -9.13 23.12
CA SER A 131 22.23 -9.18 24.58
C SER A 131 21.43 -10.44 24.94
N PRO A 132 22.10 -11.60 25.18
CA PRO A 132 21.45 -12.87 25.46
C PRO A 132 20.61 -12.87 26.74
N GLU A 133 20.96 -12.01 27.69
CA GLU A 133 20.24 -11.82 28.94
C GLU A 133 19.69 -10.38 28.99
N LEU A 134 18.39 -10.23 28.89
CA LEU A 134 17.70 -8.99 29.17
C LEU A 134 17.18 -9.01 30.61
N PHE A 135 17.65 -8.08 31.45
CA PHE A 135 17.26 -7.97 32.85
C PHE A 135 17.49 -9.26 33.66
N GLY A 136 18.57 -10.03 33.34
CA GLY A 136 18.91 -11.27 34.06
C GLY A 136 18.02 -12.47 33.74
N LYS A 137 17.22 -12.40 32.67
CA LYS A 137 16.39 -13.51 32.16
C LYS A 137 16.83 -13.90 30.75
N THR A 138 17.00 -15.19 30.52
CA THR A 138 17.17 -15.72 29.16
C THR A 138 15.84 -15.62 28.42
N ILE A 139 15.83 -14.91 27.31
CA ILE A 139 14.63 -14.80 26.45
C ILE A 139 14.58 -16.02 25.53
N ASN A 140 13.54 -16.83 25.70
CA ASN A 140 13.28 -17.94 24.79
C ASN A 140 12.30 -17.47 23.70
N ILE A 141 12.82 -17.25 22.49
CA ILE A 141 12.03 -16.72 21.39
C ILE A 141 11.22 -17.87 20.78
N PRO A 142 9.87 -17.75 20.72
CA PRO A 142 9.04 -18.79 20.14
C PRO A 142 9.26 -18.87 18.62
N ASP A 143 9.17 -20.05 18.05
CA ASP A 143 9.15 -20.24 16.61
C ASP A 143 7.77 -19.86 16.07
N VAL A 144 7.67 -18.67 15.50
CA VAL A 144 6.45 -18.14 14.89
C VAL A 144 6.62 -18.04 13.38
N SER A 145 5.83 -18.82 12.67
CA SER A 145 5.81 -18.80 11.21
C SER A 145 4.87 -17.73 10.67
N ILE A 146 5.20 -17.21 9.48
CA ILE A 146 4.32 -16.29 8.72
C ILE A 146 2.98 -16.98 8.36
N ASP A 147 2.97 -18.31 8.25
CA ASP A 147 1.79 -19.11 7.92
C ASP A 147 0.86 -19.34 9.11
N GLU A 148 1.29 -18.98 10.30
CA GLU A 148 0.55 -19.26 11.52
C GLU A 148 -0.65 -18.34 11.67
N ILE A 149 -1.75 -18.90 12.18
CA ILE A 149 -2.94 -18.11 12.52
C ILE A 149 -2.53 -17.09 13.60
N PRO A 150 -2.88 -15.79 13.44
CA PRO A 150 -2.42 -14.74 14.35
C PRO A 150 -2.68 -15.06 15.85
N THR A 151 -3.83 -15.63 16.17
CA THR A 151 -4.16 -16.03 17.55
C THR A 151 -3.23 -17.11 18.09
N ALA A 152 -2.90 -18.12 17.29
CA ALA A 152 -1.96 -19.17 17.70
C ALA A 152 -0.54 -18.63 17.87
N ALA A 153 -0.13 -17.67 17.05
CA ALA A 153 1.15 -16.97 17.18
C ALA A 153 1.21 -16.18 18.51
N ILE A 154 0.14 -15.47 18.88
CA ILE A 154 0.03 -14.74 20.13
C ILE A 154 0.04 -15.68 21.34
N ASP A 155 -0.64 -16.83 21.26
CA ASP A 155 -0.65 -17.84 22.32
C ASP A 155 0.76 -18.40 22.57
N LYS A 156 1.55 -18.66 21.52
CA LYS A 156 2.95 -19.05 21.67
C LYS A 156 3.81 -17.98 22.30
N VAL A 157 3.61 -16.71 21.92
CA VAL A 157 4.31 -15.57 22.51
C VAL A 157 3.95 -15.45 23.98
N ASN A 158 2.65 -15.50 24.34
CA ASN A 158 2.18 -15.48 25.72
C ASN A 158 2.80 -16.60 26.56
N GLN A 159 2.85 -17.81 26.01
CA GLN A 159 3.46 -18.96 26.70
C GLN A 159 4.98 -18.79 26.88
N ALA A 160 5.68 -18.29 25.88
CA ALA A 160 7.13 -18.12 25.91
C ALA A 160 7.57 -17.01 26.89
N PHE A 161 6.82 -15.91 26.96
CA PHE A 161 7.14 -14.75 27.78
C PHE A 161 6.39 -14.70 29.11
N GLY A 162 5.41 -15.59 29.33
CA GLY A 162 4.56 -15.58 30.51
C GLY A 162 3.66 -14.33 30.59
N THR A 163 3.28 -13.79 29.44
CA THR A 163 2.44 -12.60 29.29
C THR A 163 0.98 -12.98 29.00
N ASN A 164 0.11 -12.00 29.06
CA ASN A 164 -1.29 -12.17 28.67
C ASN A 164 -1.65 -11.05 27.67
N LEU A 165 -1.01 -11.10 26.49
CA LEU A 165 -1.23 -10.13 25.44
C LEU A 165 -2.64 -10.29 24.85
N PRO A 166 -3.29 -9.20 24.47
CA PRO A 166 -4.59 -9.25 23.83
C PRO A 166 -4.50 -9.92 22.44
N GLN A 167 -5.61 -10.45 21.96
CA GLN A 167 -5.66 -11.22 20.71
C GLN A 167 -5.39 -10.39 19.44
N ASP A 168 -5.43 -9.06 19.55
CA ASP A 168 -5.09 -8.08 18.53
C ASP A 168 -3.64 -7.59 18.61
N PHE A 169 -2.83 -8.13 19.53
CA PHE A 169 -1.43 -7.75 19.71
C PHE A 169 -0.64 -7.93 18.39
N GLY A 170 0.14 -6.90 18.05
CA GLY A 170 0.95 -6.92 16.81
C GLY A 170 0.12 -7.03 15.54
N GLN A 171 -1.16 -6.75 15.56
CA GLN A 171 -2.01 -6.76 14.39
C GLN A 171 -2.28 -5.32 13.90
N ILE A 172 -2.19 -5.13 12.59
CA ILE A 172 -2.67 -3.94 11.92
C ILE A 172 -3.97 -4.29 11.22
N THR A 173 -5.09 -3.77 11.75
CA THR A 173 -6.39 -3.94 11.14
C THR A 173 -6.52 -3.01 9.94
N ILE A 174 -6.64 -3.58 8.74
CA ILE A 174 -6.84 -2.83 7.50
C ILE A 174 -8.32 -2.48 7.32
N TYR A 175 -9.20 -3.38 7.74
CA TYR A 175 -10.64 -3.22 7.61
C TYR A 175 -11.36 -3.85 8.81
N ASP A 176 -12.24 -3.08 9.46
CA ASP A 176 -13.04 -3.49 10.61
C ASP A 176 -14.32 -2.64 10.73
N ASN A 177 -15.24 -2.73 9.77
CA ASN A 177 -16.42 -1.85 9.80
C ASN A 177 -17.78 -2.53 9.62
N GLY A 178 -17.86 -3.88 9.61
CA GLY A 178 -19.16 -4.59 9.47
C GLY A 178 -19.91 -4.31 8.15
N LYS A 179 -19.28 -3.62 7.19
CA LYS A 179 -19.84 -3.22 5.90
C LYS A 179 -19.23 -3.99 4.73
N LEU A 180 -18.68 -5.16 5.00
CA LEU A 180 -17.98 -5.95 3.99
C LEU A 180 -18.85 -6.21 2.77
N LYS A 181 -20.13 -6.53 2.98
CA LYS A 181 -21.07 -6.78 1.88
C LYS A 181 -21.27 -5.55 1.00
N GLU A 182 -21.40 -4.35 1.61
CA GLU A 182 -21.50 -3.09 0.85
C GLU A 182 -20.27 -2.84 0.00
N VAL A 183 -19.07 -3.17 0.52
CA VAL A 183 -17.80 -3.03 -0.22
C VAL A 183 -17.69 -4.07 -1.33
N GLN A 184 -18.09 -5.32 -1.08
CA GLN A 184 -18.15 -6.37 -2.10
C GLN A 184 -19.10 -6.01 -3.24
N ASP A 185 -20.31 -5.55 -2.91
CA ASP A 185 -21.30 -5.10 -3.88
C ASP A 185 -20.79 -3.89 -4.69
N ALA A 186 -20.09 -2.96 -4.04
CA ALA A 186 -19.48 -1.80 -4.70
C ALA A 186 -18.36 -2.22 -5.67
N ILE A 187 -17.52 -3.19 -5.31
CA ILE A 187 -16.45 -3.71 -6.19
C ILE A 187 -17.06 -4.45 -7.39
N ALA A 188 -18.04 -5.31 -7.16
CA ALA A 188 -18.73 -6.03 -8.24
C ALA A 188 -19.43 -5.06 -9.21
N LEU A 189 -20.07 -4.01 -8.66
CA LEU A 189 -20.67 -2.93 -9.44
C LEU A 189 -19.61 -2.16 -10.23
N PHE A 190 -18.47 -1.84 -9.61
CA PHE A 190 -17.36 -1.13 -10.24
C PHE A 190 -16.79 -1.95 -11.42
N ASP A 191 -16.51 -3.23 -11.23
CA ASP A 191 -16.01 -4.12 -12.29
C ASP A 191 -17.02 -4.20 -13.47
N THR A 192 -18.31 -4.29 -13.15
CA THR A 192 -19.37 -4.28 -14.15
C THR A 192 -19.42 -2.95 -14.89
N LEU A 193 -19.37 -1.82 -14.18
CA LEU A 193 -19.38 -0.49 -14.78
C LEU A 193 -18.16 -0.24 -15.66
N VAL A 194 -16.98 -0.71 -15.28
CA VAL A 194 -15.74 -0.60 -16.09
C VAL A 194 -15.92 -1.34 -17.42
N TRP A 195 -16.41 -2.59 -17.38
CA TRP A 195 -16.65 -3.37 -18.59
C TRP A 195 -17.73 -2.75 -19.48
N VAL A 196 -18.87 -2.40 -18.90
CA VAL A 196 -19.98 -1.76 -19.65
C VAL A 196 -19.50 -0.45 -20.25
N SER A 197 -18.79 0.37 -19.50
CA SER A 197 -18.26 1.66 -19.99
C SER A 197 -17.27 1.46 -21.13
N ALA A 198 -16.38 0.46 -21.04
CA ALA A 198 -15.44 0.14 -22.11
C ALA A 198 -16.15 -0.29 -23.41
N VAL A 199 -17.17 -1.14 -23.30
CA VAL A 199 -17.98 -1.59 -24.43
C VAL A 199 -18.78 -0.41 -25.03
N VAL A 200 -19.44 0.38 -24.20
CA VAL A 200 -20.20 1.58 -24.66
C VAL A 200 -19.26 2.58 -25.32
N PHE A 201 -18.09 2.82 -24.76
CA PHE A 201 -17.07 3.70 -25.36
C PHE A 201 -16.62 3.20 -26.74
N ALA A 202 -16.29 1.90 -26.84
CA ALA A 202 -15.88 1.31 -28.12
C ALA A 202 -16.98 1.40 -29.16
N LEU A 203 -18.21 1.04 -28.82
CA LEU A 203 -19.37 1.11 -29.73
C LEU A 203 -19.68 2.56 -30.14
N SER A 204 -19.64 3.50 -29.20
CA SER A 204 -19.88 4.92 -29.47
C SER A 204 -18.82 5.51 -30.38
N THR A 205 -17.56 5.16 -30.17
CA THR A 205 -16.43 5.59 -31.01
C THR A 205 -16.56 5.04 -32.43
N VAL A 206 -16.82 3.74 -32.57
CA VAL A 206 -17.04 3.11 -33.87
C VAL A 206 -18.28 3.68 -34.56
N GLY A 207 -19.39 3.85 -33.84
CA GLY A 207 -20.61 4.43 -34.34
C GLY A 207 -20.42 5.87 -34.81
N ALA A 208 -19.75 6.70 -34.02
CA ALA A 208 -19.43 8.09 -34.38
C ALA A 208 -18.58 8.16 -35.66
N LEU A 209 -17.59 7.29 -35.80
CA LEU A 209 -16.75 7.24 -36.98
C LEU A 209 -17.47 6.68 -38.23
N ALA A 210 -18.36 5.71 -38.04
CA ALA A 210 -19.13 5.09 -39.14
C ALA A 210 -20.17 6.07 -39.69
N LEU A 211 -20.86 6.80 -38.83
CA LEU A 211 -21.92 7.76 -39.20
C LEU A 211 -21.38 9.13 -39.58
N SER A 212 -20.11 9.40 -39.29
CA SER A 212 -19.50 10.72 -39.57
C SER A 212 -19.28 10.95 -41.06
N ILE A 213 -19.78 12.08 -41.56
CA ILE A 213 -19.49 12.60 -42.92
C ILE A 213 -18.02 13.03 -43.00
N ASN A 214 -17.43 13.49 -41.88
CA ASN A 214 -16.05 13.98 -41.83
C ASN A 214 -15.25 13.26 -40.72
N ARG A 215 -14.90 11.99 -40.97
CA ARG A 215 -14.23 11.08 -40.05
C ARG A 215 -13.01 11.69 -39.33
N ARG A 216 -12.25 12.54 -40.02
CA ARG A 216 -11.07 13.21 -39.44
C ARG A 216 -11.43 14.21 -38.37
N ARG A 217 -12.46 15.03 -38.62
CA ARG A 217 -12.93 16.01 -37.65
C ARG A 217 -13.47 15.31 -36.41
N THR A 218 -14.25 14.25 -36.61
CA THR A 218 -14.79 13.45 -35.50
C THR A 218 -13.67 12.78 -34.69
N LEU A 219 -12.62 12.26 -35.33
CA LEU A 219 -11.45 11.73 -34.62
C LEU A 219 -10.76 12.78 -33.77
N ILE A 220 -10.56 13.98 -34.28
CA ILE A 220 -9.95 15.08 -33.51
C ILE A 220 -10.83 15.49 -32.35
N GLU A 221 -12.13 15.64 -32.58
CA GLU A 221 -13.09 16.02 -31.53
C GLU A 221 -13.13 14.96 -30.41
N LEU A 222 -13.21 13.67 -30.76
CA LEU A 222 -13.15 12.57 -29.78
C LEU A 222 -11.82 12.59 -29.00
N ALA A 223 -10.68 12.66 -29.70
CA ALA A 223 -9.39 12.67 -29.06
C ALA A 223 -9.20 13.87 -28.11
N VAL A 224 -9.73 15.05 -28.45
CA VAL A 224 -9.71 16.23 -27.58
C VAL A 224 -10.56 16.01 -26.33
N VAL A 225 -11.77 15.47 -26.51
CA VAL A 225 -12.68 15.17 -25.37
C VAL A 225 -12.05 14.14 -24.46
N ASP A 226 -11.47 13.07 -25.01
CA ASP A 226 -10.79 12.02 -24.23
C ASP A 226 -9.58 12.57 -23.48
N MET A 227 -8.79 13.45 -24.09
CA MET A 227 -7.69 14.15 -23.39
C MET A 227 -8.19 14.97 -22.20
N LEU A 228 -9.27 15.72 -22.38
CA LEU A 228 -9.86 16.53 -21.30
C LEU A 228 -10.39 15.65 -20.17
N LEU A 229 -11.04 14.52 -20.48
CA LEU A 229 -11.51 13.55 -19.49
C LEU A 229 -10.35 12.91 -18.72
N LEU A 230 -9.26 12.52 -19.41
CA LEU A 230 -8.06 11.97 -18.75
C LEU A 230 -7.40 13.01 -17.82
N ILE A 231 -7.33 14.27 -18.23
CA ILE A 231 -6.79 15.35 -17.38
C ILE A 231 -7.69 15.56 -16.15
N LEU A 232 -9.01 15.56 -16.33
CA LEU A 232 -9.97 15.70 -15.23
C LEU A 232 -9.87 14.53 -14.25
N MET A 233 -9.80 13.30 -14.76
CA MET A 233 -9.63 12.10 -13.95
C MET A 233 -8.33 12.16 -13.13
N ARG A 234 -7.22 12.56 -13.74
CA ARG A 234 -5.95 12.75 -13.06
C ARG A 234 -6.05 13.80 -11.93
N ARG A 235 -6.73 14.91 -12.18
CA ARG A 235 -6.96 15.96 -11.17
C ARG A 235 -7.83 15.46 -10.03
N ALA A 236 -8.89 14.70 -10.33
CA ALA A 236 -9.76 14.10 -9.33
C ALA A 236 -8.98 13.10 -8.44
N ALA A 237 -8.10 12.29 -9.02
CA ALA A 237 -7.24 11.36 -8.27
C ALA A 237 -6.30 12.10 -7.30
N ILE A 238 -5.66 13.19 -7.73
CA ILE A 238 -4.80 14.03 -6.86
C ILE A 238 -5.60 14.63 -5.71
N ILE A 239 -6.78 15.20 -5.99
CA ILE A 239 -7.63 15.78 -4.95
C ILE A 239 -8.10 14.71 -3.95
N ALA A 240 -8.45 13.51 -4.42
CA ALA A 240 -8.83 12.41 -3.56
C ALA A 240 -7.66 11.96 -2.65
N GLN A 241 -6.44 11.93 -3.18
CA GLN A 241 -5.23 11.65 -2.41
C GLN A 241 -4.98 12.70 -1.32
N ASP A 242 -5.08 13.99 -1.66
CA ASP A 242 -4.90 15.08 -0.69
C ASP A 242 -5.93 14.98 0.46
N GLN A 243 -7.17 14.61 0.13
CA GLN A 243 -8.21 14.38 1.14
C GLN A 243 -7.91 13.17 2.02
N LEU A 244 -7.42 12.06 1.44
CA LEU A 244 -7.00 10.89 2.21
C LEU A 244 -5.88 11.25 3.19
N LEU A 245 -4.86 12.01 2.76
CA LEU A 245 -3.76 12.45 3.61
C LEU A 245 -4.24 13.38 4.74
N ALA A 246 -5.25 14.21 4.48
CA ALA A 246 -5.85 15.06 5.51
C ALA A 246 -6.58 14.27 6.61
N LEU A 247 -7.09 13.07 6.30
CA LEU A 247 -7.76 12.19 7.27
C LEU A 247 -6.79 11.43 8.18
N VAL A 248 -5.48 11.41 7.85
CA VAL A 248 -4.47 10.75 8.67
C VAL A 248 -4.30 11.49 9.99
N ARG A 249 -4.75 10.87 11.08
CA ARG A 249 -4.78 11.47 12.43
C ARG A 249 -3.40 11.64 13.05
N VAL A 250 -2.46 10.74 12.73
CA VAL A 250 -1.10 10.74 13.25
C VAL A 250 -0.19 11.41 12.21
N PRO A 251 0.34 12.64 12.47
CA PRO A 251 1.11 13.39 11.47
C PRO A 251 2.36 12.65 10.97
N SER A 252 3.04 11.87 11.84
CA SER A 252 4.23 11.09 11.47
C SER A 252 3.93 10.00 10.44
N ASN A 253 2.69 9.53 10.31
CA ASN A 253 2.31 8.49 9.37
C ASN A 253 1.88 9.04 8.01
N ARG A 254 1.75 10.38 7.86
CA ARG A 254 1.30 10.99 6.59
C ARG A 254 2.25 10.72 5.45
N GLY A 255 3.55 10.75 5.70
CA GLY A 255 4.54 10.46 4.69
C GLY A 255 4.45 9.02 4.18
N ALA A 256 4.35 8.05 5.09
CA ALA A 256 4.19 6.65 4.73
C ALA A 256 2.88 6.41 3.93
N VAL A 257 1.76 7.00 4.36
CA VAL A 257 0.47 6.91 3.64
C VAL A 257 0.58 7.60 2.27
N GLY A 258 1.30 8.73 2.18
CA GLY A 258 1.61 9.40 0.92
C GLY A 258 2.36 8.49 -0.05
N ALA A 259 3.47 7.91 0.41
CA ALA A 259 4.28 7.00 -0.39
C ALA A 259 3.48 5.78 -0.89
N ILE A 260 2.62 5.20 -0.05
CA ILE A 260 1.74 4.09 -0.42
C ILE A 260 0.72 4.52 -1.49
N SER A 261 0.06 5.68 -1.29
CA SER A 261 -0.93 6.18 -2.25
C SER A 261 -0.28 6.57 -3.57
N ASP A 262 0.92 7.15 -3.56
CA ASP A 262 1.70 7.46 -4.78
C ASP A 262 2.02 6.18 -5.55
N ALA A 263 2.49 5.13 -4.88
CA ALA A 263 2.78 3.84 -5.51
C ALA A 263 1.53 3.21 -6.16
N ILE A 264 0.38 3.30 -5.51
CA ILE A 264 -0.90 2.82 -6.04
C ILE A 264 -1.35 3.63 -7.26
N LEU A 265 -1.23 4.96 -7.20
CA LEU A 265 -1.65 5.86 -8.27
C LEU A 265 -0.67 5.94 -9.43
N GLN A 266 0.59 5.52 -9.25
CA GLN A 266 1.63 5.58 -10.26
C GLN A 266 1.21 4.85 -11.55
N GLY A 267 0.66 3.64 -11.43
CA GLY A 267 0.16 2.88 -12.58
C GLY A 267 -0.94 3.61 -13.36
N LEU A 268 -1.86 4.29 -12.64
CA LEU A 268 -2.89 5.13 -13.25
C LEU A 268 -2.27 6.34 -13.96
N PHE A 269 -1.31 7.01 -13.33
CA PHE A 269 -0.67 8.20 -13.89
C PHE A 269 0.21 7.87 -15.10
N ASP A 270 0.90 6.75 -15.09
CA ASP A 270 1.71 6.30 -16.24
C ASP A 270 0.82 5.88 -17.41
N GLY A 271 -0.25 5.13 -17.16
CA GLY A 271 -1.23 4.78 -18.17
C GLY A 271 -1.88 6.01 -18.81
N THR A 272 -2.32 6.97 -18.01
CA THR A 272 -2.90 8.22 -18.52
C THR A 272 -1.89 9.06 -19.29
N ARG A 273 -0.63 9.10 -18.88
CA ARG A 273 0.45 9.79 -19.60
C ARG A 273 0.66 9.21 -21.00
N ILE A 274 0.72 7.88 -21.11
CA ILE A 274 0.85 7.18 -22.40
C ILE A 274 -0.34 7.51 -23.32
N LEU A 275 -1.56 7.45 -22.80
CA LEU A 275 -2.78 7.77 -23.55
C LEU A 275 -2.80 9.24 -24.00
N LEU A 276 -2.41 10.18 -23.15
CA LEU A 276 -2.32 11.60 -23.50
C LEU A 276 -1.34 11.83 -24.66
N TRP A 277 -0.18 11.18 -24.65
CA TRP A 277 0.76 11.23 -25.76
C TRP A 277 0.18 10.61 -27.03
N ALA A 278 -0.47 9.46 -26.93
CA ALA A 278 -1.08 8.79 -28.06
C ALA A 278 -2.16 9.66 -28.72
N PHE A 279 -3.07 10.26 -27.93
CA PHE A 279 -4.08 11.20 -28.45
C PHE A 279 -3.45 12.46 -29.02
N GLY A 280 -2.42 13.01 -28.39
CA GLY A 280 -1.68 14.17 -28.90
C GLY A 280 -1.06 13.89 -30.28
N ILE A 281 -0.40 12.76 -30.43
CA ILE A 281 0.17 12.31 -31.73
C ILE A 281 -0.94 12.11 -32.77
N LEU A 282 -2.05 11.48 -32.40
CA LEU A 282 -3.20 11.24 -33.27
C LEU A 282 -3.80 12.57 -33.78
N ILE A 283 -3.96 13.57 -32.90
CA ILE A 283 -4.43 14.90 -33.28
C ILE A 283 -3.48 15.56 -34.26
N VAL A 284 -2.17 15.51 -34.00
CA VAL A 284 -1.15 16.10 -34.89
C VAL A 284 -1.15 15.41 -36.26
N LEU A 285 -1.17 14.10 -36.29
CA LEU A 285 -1.25 13.34 -37.54
C LEU A 285 -2.53 13.64 -38.33
N ALA A 286 -3.67 13.70 -37.66
CA ALA A 286 -4.95 14.04 -38.26
C ALA A 286 -4.95 15.49 -38.78
N ALA A 287 -4.35 16.44 -38.08
CA ALA A 287 -4.21 17.83 -38.49
C ALA A 287 -3.25 18.00 -39.70
N LEU A 288 -2.11 17.28 -39.71
CA LEU A 288 -1.13 17.33 -40.80
C LEU A 288 -1.69 16.73 -42.11
N THR A 289 -2.54 15.72 -42.01
CA THR A 289 -3.19 15.08 -43.15
C THR A 289 -4.46 15.82 -43.63
N ALA A 290 -4.90 16.85 -42.89
CA ALA A 290 -6.07 17.64 -43.24
C ALA A 290 -5.84 18.47 -44.54
N PRO A 291 -6.89 18.73 -45.33
CA PRO A 291 -6.78 19.56 -46.54
C PRO A 291 -6.81 21.07 -46.22
N TRP A 292 -6.32 21.47 -45.06
CA TRP A 292 -6.28 22.89 -44.66
C TRP A 292 -5.15 23.61 -45.41
N PRO A 293 -5.30 24.91 -45.74
CA PRO A 293 -4.29 25.67 -46.50
C PRO A 293 -2.91 25.65 -45.84
N ARG A 294 -2.89 25.68 -44.48
CA ARG A 294 -1.64 25.64 -43.69
C ARG A 294 -0.95 24.28 -43.72
N SER A 295 -1.69 23.17 -43.67
CA SER A 295 -1.11 21.82 -43.74
C SER A 295 -0.64 21.45 -45.15
N VAL A 296 -1.32 21.94 -46.19
CA VAL A 296 -0.87 21.85 -47.60
C VAL A 296 0.42 22.65 -47.84
N ALA A 297 0.50 23.88 -47.30
CA ALA A 297 1.70 24.71 -47.38
C ALA A 297 2.91 24.05 -46.67
N LEU A 298 2.70 23.44 -45.49
CA LEU A 298 3.75 22.74 -44.74
C LEU A 298 4.27 21.52 -45.53
N ARG A 299 3.36 20.70 -46.07
CA ARG A 299 3.72 19.54 -46.91
C ARG A 299 4.49 19.92 -48.18
N ARG A 300 4.13 21.03 -48.82
CA ARG A 300 4.86 21.56 -49.99
C ARG A 300 6.27 22.01 -49.62
N ARG A 301 6.44 22.66 -48.45
CA ARG A 301 7.76 23.09 -47.95
C ARG A 301 8.66 21.89 -47.58
N THR A 302 8.13 20.87 -46.95
CA THR A 302 8.92 19.65 -46.65
C THR A 302 9.28 18.84 -47.89
N ALA A 303 8.40 18.77 -48.89
CA ALA A 303 8.69 18.11 -50.15
C ALA A 303 9.81 18.83 -50.93
N SER A 304 9.89 20.16 -50.84
CA SER A 304 10.95 20.97 -51.51
C SER A 304 12.30 20.91 -50.81
N LEU A 305 12.41 20.31 -49.60
CA LEU A 305 13.68 20.10 -48.90
C LEU A 305 14.31 18.72 -49.19
N VAL A 306 13.57 17.82 -49.83
CA VAL A 306 14.00 16.44 -50.14
C VAL A 306 14.34 16.25 -51.60
N THR A 307 14.04 17.24 -52.45
CA THR A 307 14.48 17.38 -53.85
C THR A 307 15.61 18.36 -53.96
#